data_32fc2d5f6622b5f18f427d2cd50ff4b9
#
_entry.id   32fc2d5f6622b5f18f427d2cd50ff4b9
#
_cell.length_a   1.000
_cell.length_b   1.000
_cell.length_c   1.000
_cell.angle_alpha   90.00
_cell.angle_beta   90.00
_cell.angle_gamma   90.00
#
_symmetry.space_group_name_H-M   'P 1'
#
loop_
_entity.id
_entity.type
_entity.pdbx_description
1 polymer ?
#
loop_
_entity_poly.entity_id
_entity_poly.type
_entity_poly.pdbx_seq_one_letter_code
_entity_poly.pdbx_strand_id
1 'polypeptide(L)'
;MKVFRIGVIFSAFLLLIGIYVEAKNKPLNVVLIICDDLNRLGSGVDEEKYISDIKTPNIDKFAKHSSVFTRAYANIALCSPSRASLFTGVSPVHSQFLSNAVWWKNPILSEAGTIMDVFRASGYQVIGTGKIMHHFRPREWDEYGFQEDYGPMPWDGKSRVAHKSIPKPFCDEGPIGGSFGPIDRSENSKLEYEWVCRSSGVNQPFIYESNKERDKTPDEKNALWAKNKLKELGGKKKEPFFMAVGFVRPHTPLHVPSHWFDLYDFDSLSLPTFLDEDSADTFLAKQFEYIPKGFYRYRQLISSYNSKDEALRAWIHAYLASVSAVDECIGIVIDALKSEGLWDDTIIIVTSDHGYQLGQKDFLFKNALWEESMRIPLLIRVPNLSKENMYIDSPVSLIDIFPTLVDICELKYDQKVNIIRAGSSLKDLIDPSVRDELNRKAIGVVNSDKLDNSEEFIERQHWTIRTDRWRYIRYSNGSEELYDHDKDPNEWNNLALLQNYKAALNMISEELNKALQK
;
A
#
# COMPACT_ATOMS: atom_id res chain seq x y z
N MET A 1 -57.27 -49.17 24.51
CA MET A 1 -55.81 -48.92 24.74
C MET A 1 -55.05 -48.77 23.43
N LYS A 2 -55.41 -47.87 22.51
CA LYS A 2 -54.66 -47.64 21.27
C LYS A 2 -54.57 -46.15 20.86
N VAL A 3 -54.88 -45.22 21.74
CA VAL A 3 -54.90 -43.78 21.40
C VAL A 3 -53.73 -42.97 22.02
N PHE A 4 -52.93 -43.59 22.91
CA PHE A 4 -51.87 -42.86 23.65
C PHE A 4 -50.45 -42.91 23.05
N ARG A 5 -50.25 -43.56 21.90
CA ARG A 5 -48.90 -43.69 21.29
C ARG A 5 -48.59 -42.73 20.11
N ILE A 6 -49.57 -42.01 19.59
CA ILE A 6 -49.39 -41.12 18.42
C ILE A 6 -49.02 -39.70 18.85
N GLY A 7 -49.39 -39.26 20.05
CA GLY A 7 -49.11 -37.90 20.53
C GLY A 7 -47.64 -37.63 20.91
N VAL A 8 -46.90 -38.67 21.32
CA VAL A 8 -45.50 -38.48 21.78
C VAL A 8 -44.50 -38.39 20.62
N ILE A 9 -44.81 -38.99 19.46
CA ILE A 9 -43.94 -38.94 18.27
C ILE A 9 -44.05 -37.58 17.58
N PHE A 10 -45.19 -36.91 17.60
CA PHE A 10 -45.38 -35.60 17.01
C PHE A 10 -44.73 -34.46 17.79
N SER A 11 -44.66 -34.56 19.12
CA SER A 11 -43.98 -33.58 19.99
C SER A 11 -42.45 -33.69 19.91
N ALA A 12 -41.90 -34.88 19.67
CA ALA A 12 -40.45 -35.06 19.47
C ALA A 12 -39.98 -34.56 18.09
N PHE A 13 -40.83 -34.61 17.06
CA PHE A 13 -40.51 -34.10 15.72
C PHE A 13 -40.58 -32.57 15.62
N LEU A 14 -41.45 -31.92 16.40
CA LEU A 14 -41.53 -30.46 16.50
C LEU A 14 -40.40 -29.85 17.33
N LEU A 15 -39.82 -30.61 18.27
CA LEU A 15 -38.64 -30.18 19.03
C LEU A 15 -37.33 -30.32 18.24
N LEU A 16 -37.27 -31.16 17.20
CA LEU A 16 -36.12 -31.30 16.31
C LEU A 16 -36.09 -30.28 15.14
N ILE A 17 -37.24 -29.70 14.82
CA ILE A 17 -37.33 -28.64 13.78
C ILE A 17 -37.01 -27.25 14.36
N GLY A 18 -37.07 -27.09 15.69
CA GLY A 18 -36.79 -25.80 16.36
C GLY A 18 -35.31 -25.52 16.64
N ILE A 19 -34.36 -26.41 16.26
CA ILE A 19 -32.91 -26.25 16.54
C ILE A 19 -32.09 -25.99 15.24
N TYR A 20 -32.72 -25.84 14.09
CA TYR A 20 -32.06 -25.18 12.97
C TYR A 20 -32.26 -23.65 13.05
N VAL A 21 -31.87 -23.06 14.17
CA VAL A 21 -31.44 -21.69 14.21
C VAL A 21 -30.07 -21.73 13.49
N GLU A 22 -30.02 -21.25 12.30
CA GLU A 22 -28.75 -20.88 11.64
C GLU A 22 -27.89 -20.24 12.73
N ALA A 23 -26.80 -20.88 13.10
CA ALA A 23 -25.78 -20.25 13.88
C ALA A 23 -25.27 -19.11 12.99
N LYS A 24 -25.83 -17.91 13.16
CA LYS A 24 -25.34 -16.72 12.49
C LYS A 24 -23.85 -16.70 12.77
N ASN A 25 -23.04 -16.89 11.74
CA ASN A 25 -21.62 -16.85 11.87
C ASN A 25 -21.26 -15.57 12.62
N LYS A 26 -20.47 -15.70 13.68
CA LYS A 26 -20.00 -14.54 14.46
C LYS A 26 -19.32 -13.57 13.46
N PRO A 27 -19.68 -12.29 13.47
CA PRO A 27 -19.03 -11.33 12.58
C PRO A 27 -17.52 -11.33 12.84
N LEU A 28 -16.75 -11.38 11.76
CA LEU A 28 -15.28 -11.36 11.82
C LEU A 28 -14.80 -9.94 12.13
N ASN A 29 -13.79 -9.81 12.96
CA ASN A 29 -13.04 -8.56 13.08
C ASN A 29 -12.23 -8.32 11.82
N VAL A 30 -11.78 -7.08 11.60
CA VAL A 30 -10.90 -6.71 10.49
C VAL A 30 -9.73 -5.90 11.02
N VAL A 31 -8.51 -6.27 10.63
CA VAL A 31 -7.30 -5.48 10.81
C VAL A 31 -6.68 -5.21 9.43
N LEU A 32 -6.66 -3.95 9.03
CA LEU A 32 -6.01 -3.47 7.81
C LEU A 32 -4.71 -2.76 8.19
N ILE A 33 -3.58 -3.32 7.76
CA ILE A 33 -2.24 -2.73 7.91
C ILE A 33 -1.84 -2.18 6.55
N ILE A 34 -1.55 -0.87 6.51
CA ILE A 34 -1.15 -0.18 5.27
C ILE A 34 0.17 0.55 5.47
N CYS A 35 1.17 0.22 4.66
CA CYS A 35 2.46 0.91 4.62
C CYS A 35 2.45 2.02 3.56
N ASP A 36 3.32 3.00 3.70
CA ASP A 36 3.48 4.09 2.73
C ASP A 36 4.74 3.85 1.89
N ASP A 37 4.61 3.86 0.56
CA ASP A 37 5.74 3.62 -0.37
C ASP A 37 6.34 2.19 -0.33
N LEU A 38 5.66 1.20 0.22
CA LEU A 38 6.15 -0.18 0.20
C LEU A 38 5.86 -0.81 -1.15
N ASN A 39 6.90 -0.98 -1.96
CA ASN A 39 6.76 -1.64 -3.25
C ASN A 39 6.74 -3.19 -3.13
N ARG A 40 6.66 -3.89 -4.26
CA ARG A 40 6.63 -5.35 -4.34
C ARG A 40 7.82 -6.06 -3.67
N LEU A 41 8.90 -5.34 -3.37
CA LEU A 41 10.08 -5.90 -2.68
C LEU A 41 9.78 -6.39 -1.26
N GLY A 42 8.66 -5.97 -0.69
CA GLY A 42 8.20 -6.47 0.58
C GLY A 42 7.79 -7.93 0.50
N SER A 43 8.76 -8.83 0.37
CA SER A 43 8.76 -10.23 0.80
C SER A 43 7.55 -11.12 0.50
N GLY A 44 7.78 -12.39 0.22
CA GLY A 44 6.76 -13.42 0.05
C GLY A 44 5.81 -13.20 -1.13
N VAL A 45 5.90 -12.04 -1.81
CA VAL A 45 5.04 -11.68 -2.94
C VAL A 45 5.64 -12.16 -4.27
N ASP A 46 6.97 -12.24 -4.35
CA ASP A 46 7.65 -12.80 -5.52
C ASP A 46 8.41 -14.06 -5.12
N GLU A 47 8.20 -15.17 -5.86
CA GLU A 47 9.02 -16.39 -5.73
C GLU A 47 10.49 -16.07 -6.05
N GLU A 48 10.75 -15.15 -6.96
CA GLU A 48 12.07 -14.58 -7.23
C GLU A 48 12.20 -13.26 -6.44
N LYS A 49 12.96 -13.28 -5.36
CA LYS A 49 13.29 -12.07 -4.60
C LYS A 49 13.99 -11.08 -5.51
N TYR A 50 13.34 -10.00 -5.85
CA TYR A 50 13.89 -8.92 -6.68
C TYR A 50 15.18 -8.33 -6.08
N ILE A 51 15.27 -8.28 -4.74
CA ILE A 51 16.49 -8.08 -3.97
C ILE A 51 16.65 -9.27 -3.04
N SER A 52 17.64 -10.13 -3.31
CA SER A 52 17.87 -11.39 -2.58
C SER A 52 18.06 -11.21 -1.07
N ASP A 53 18.51 -10.04 -0.66
CA ASP A 53 18.96 -9.78 0.71
C ASP A 53 17.88 -9.21 1.63
N ILE A 54 16.67 -8.94 1.12
CA ILE A 54 15.60 -8.33 1.92
C ILE A 54 15.28 -9.15 3.18
N LYS A 55 15.16 -8.46 4.33
CA LYS A 55 14.89 -9.07 5.63
C LYS A 55 13.51 -8.65 6.14
N THR A 56 12.52 -9.50 5.87
CA THR A 56 11.11 -9.28 6.26
C THR A 56 10.50 -10.52 6.91
N PRO A 57 11.10 -11.04 8.00
CA PRO A 57 10.70 -12.31 8.59
C PRO A 57 9.25 -12.35 9.09
N ASN A 58 8.65 -11.21 9.43
CA ASN A 58 7.27 -11.15 9.95
C ASN A 58 6.26 -11.21 8.81
N ILE A 59 6.49 -10.46 7.73
CA ILE A 59 5.68 -10.53 6.51
C ILE A 59 5.81 -11.93 5.90
N ASP A 60 7.03 -12.50 5.82
CA ASP A 60 7.25 -13.87 5.30
C ASP A 60 6.49 -14.94 6.10
N LYS A 61 6.46 -14.83 7.43
CA LYS A 61 5.64 -15.71 8.28
C LYS A 61 4.14 -15.50 8.05
N PHE A 62 3.71 -14.25 7.87
CA PHE A 62 2.32 -13.94 7.63
C PHE A 62 1.86 -14.44 6.25
N ALA A 63 2.70 -14.32 5.23
CA ALA A 63 2.44 -14.80 3.87
C ALA A 63 2.06 -16.29 3.85
N LYS A 64 2.72 -17.12 4.67
CA LYS A 64 2.42 -18.56 4.77
C LYS A 64 0.99 -18.87 5.20
N HIS A 65 0.31 -17.97 5.88
CA HIS A 65 -1.06 -18.12 6.38
C HIS A 65 -2.07 -17.24 5.63
N SER A 66 -1.68 -16.68 4.50
CA SER A 66 -2.46 -15.70 3.75
C SER A 66 -2.62 -16.12 2.29
N SER A 67 -3.63 -15.59 1.64
CA SER A 67 -3.68 -15.51 0.18
C SER A 67 -2.77 -14.37 -0.25
N VAL A 68 -1.72 -14.69 -0.99
CA VAL A 68 -0.69 -13.75 -1.46
C VAL A 68 -0.99 -13.39 -2.91
N PHE A 69 -1.34 -12.13 -3.16
CA PHE A 69 -1.60 -11.63 -4.52
C PHE A 69 -0.30 -11.14 -5.12
N THR A 70 0.25 -11.90 -6.07
CA THR A 70 1.54 -11.59 -6.68
C THR A 70 1.48 -10.41 -7.63
N ARG A 71 0.29 -10.07 -8.16
CA ARG A 71 0.03 -8.99 -9.11
C ARG A 71 -1.06 -8.04 -8.62
N ALA A 72 -0.80 -7.37 -7.50
CA ALA A 72 -1.69 -6.33 -6.98
C ALA A 72 -1.18 -4.94 -7.35
N TYR A 73 -2.08 -4.03 -7.73
CA TYR A 73 -1.73 -2.73 -8.26
C TYR A 73 -2.54 -1.60 -7.60
N ALA A 74 -1.87 -0.49 -7.35
CA ALA A 74 -2.54 0.75 -6.99
C ALA A 74 -3.29 1.36 -8.19
N ASN A 75 -4.37 2.10 -7.91
CA ASN A 75 -5.10 2.83 -8.96
C ASN A 75 -4.41 4.14 -9.36
N ILE A 76 -3.55 4.64 -8.50
CA ILE A 76 -2.73 5.82 -8.72
C ILE A 76 -1.51 5.76 -7.79
N ALA A 77 -0.33 6.02 -8.33
CA ALA A 77 0.92 5.99 -7.56
C ALA A 77 1.15 7.30 -6.79
N LEU A 78 0.17 7.71 -6.00
CA LEU A 78 0.22 8.91 -5.15
C LEU A 78 -0.66 8.71 -3.91
N CYS A 79 -0.13 9.05 -2.73
CA CYS A 79 -0.70 8.64 -1.43
C CYS A 79 -2.15 9.06 -1.23
N SER A 80 -2.50 10.36 -1.30
CA SER A 80 -3.85 10.83 -0.99
C SER A 80 -4.92 10.23 -1.91
N PRO A 81 -4.78 10.27 -3.24
CA PRO A 81 -5.80 9.73 -4.13
C PRO A 81 -5.86 8.20 -4.11
N SER A 82 -4.74 7.51 -3.93
CA SER A 82 -4.74 6.05 -3.78
C SER A 82 -5.52 5.61 -2.53
N ARG A 83 -5.21 6.21 -1.39
CA ARG A 83 -5.92 5.96 -0.13
C ARG A 83 -7.39 6.35 -0.21
N ALA A 84 -7.71 7.48 -0.87
CA ALA A 84 -9.09 7.87 -1.09
C ALA A 84 -9.85 6.79 -1.91
N SER A 85 -9.26 6.27 -2.99
CA SER A 85 -9.91 5.22 -3.80
C SER A 85 -10.08 3.92 -3.00
N LEU A 86 -9.07 3.50 -2.24
CA LEU A 86 -9.14 2.32 -1.35
C LEU A 86 -10.30 2.43 -0.35
N PHE A 87 -10.36 3.54 0.38
CA PHE A 87 -11.30 3.67 1.50
C PHE A 87 -12.71 4.07 1.09
N THR A 88 -12.91 4.63 -0.10
CA THR A 88 -14.25 4.97 -0.62
C THR A 88 -14.79 3.97 -1.65
N GLY A 89 -13.93 3.13 -2.23
CA GLY A 89 -14.30 2.26 -3.35
C GLY A 89 -14.53 3.02 -4.66
N VAL A 90 -14.24 4.32 -4.72
CA VAL A 90 -14.47 5.17 -5.91
C VAL A 90 -13.16 5.33 -6.68
N SER A 91 -13.17 4.93 -7.95
CA SER A 91 -11.97 5.02 -8.79
C SER A 91 -11.59 6.46 -9.12
N PRO A 92 -10.30 6.74 -9.41
CA PRO A 92 -9.87 8.04 -9.90
C PRO A 92 -10.56 8.48 -11.21
N VAL A 93 -11.03 7.53 -12.03
CA VAL A 93 -11.82 7.82 -13.23
C VAL A 93 -13.09 8.59 -12.88
N HIS A 94 -13.80 8.16 -11.82
CA HIS A 94 -15.06 8.76 -11.40
C HIS A 94 -14.85 9.97 -10.48
N SER A 95 -13.91 9.86 -9.52
CA SER A 95 -13.68 10.95 -8.57
C SER A 95 -12.91 12.12 -9.16
N GLN A 96 -12.13 11.91 -10.20
CA GLN A 96 -11.18 12.87 -10.78
C GLN A 96 -10.20 13.45 -9.74
N PHE A 97 -9.96 12.69 -8.67
CA PHE A 97 -9.11 13.10 -7.57
C PHE A 97 -7.70 12.53 -7.73
N LEU A 98 -6.75 13.35 -8.21
CA LEU A 98 -5.40 12.94 -8.63
C LEU A 98 -4.27 13.63 -7.87
N SER A 99 -4.54 14.35 -6.78
CA SER A 99 -3.54 15.12 -6.06
C SER A 99 -3.54 14.85 -4.56
N ASN A 100 -2.50 15.30 -3.85
CA ASN A 100 -2.44 15.24 -2.40
C ASN A 100 -3.30 16.32 -1.71
N ALA A 101 -4.41 16.70 -2.34
CA ALA A 101 -5.40 17.59 -1.74
C ALA A 101 -6.22 16.86 -0.64
N VAL A 102 -7.01 17.64 0.07
CA VAL A 102 -7.92 17.14 1.11
C VAL A 102 -9.07 16.38 0.44
N TRP A 103 -9.10 15.06 0.58
CA TRP A 103 -9.99 14.16 -0.15
C TRP A 103 -11.49 14.47 0.04
N TRP A 104 -11.93 14.83 1.24
CA TRP A 104 -13.35 15.15 1.51
C TRP A 104 -13.80 16.51 0.97
N LYS A 105 -12.91 17.31 0.36
CA LYS A 105 -13.28 18.47 -0.43
C LYS A 105 -13.71 18.11 -1.85
N ASN A 106 -13.39 16.90 -2.30
CA ASN A 106 -13.94 16.37 -3.53
C ASN A 106 -15.40 15.96 -3.30
N PRO A 107 -16.38 16.51 -4.05
CA PRO A 107 -17.80 16.27 -3.82
C PRO A 107 -18.18 14.79 -3.91
N ILE A 108 -17.66 14.08 -4.91
CA ILE A 108 -17.95 12.65 -5.15
C ILE A 108 -17.44 11.80 -3.99
N LEU A 109 -16.18 12.00 -3.58
CA LEU A 109 -15.59 11.25 -2.47
C LEU A 109 -16.29 11.55 -1.14
N SER A 110 -16.65 12.81 -0.90
CA SER A 110 -17.37 13.23 0.31
C SER A 110 -18.77 12.62 0.38
N GLU A 111 -19.46 12.51 -0.76
CA GLU A 111 -20.77 11.89 -0.85
C GLU A 111 -20.71 10.37 -0.76
N ALA A 112 -19.69 9.74 -1.31
CA ALA A 112 -19.50 8.29 -1.27
C ALA A 112 -19.47 7.76 0.16
N GLY A 113 -18.84 8.51 1.08
CA GLY A 113 -18.48 7.99 2.40
C GLY A 113 -17.35 6.97 2.32
N THR A 114 -16.92 6.48 3.45
CA THR A 114 -15.78 5.58 3.57
C THR A 114 -16.20 4.17 4.00
N ILE A 115 -15.31 3.20 3.86
CA ILE A 115 -15.50 1.85 4.42
C ILE A 115 -15.65 1.91 5.95
N MET A 116 -15.03 2.89 6.62
CA MET A 116 -15.21 3.14 8.05
C MET A 116 -16.68 3.45 8.38
N ASP A 117 -17.33 4.30 7.57
CA ASP A 117 -18.76 4.58 7.72
C ASP A 117 -19.61 3.32 7.55
N VAL A 118 -19.25 2.46 6.57
CA VAL A 118 -19.95 1.19 6.30
C VAL A 118 -19.81 0.22 7.47
N PHE A 119 -18.61 0.06 8.02
CA PHE A 119 -18.37 -0.77 9.20
C PHE A 119 -19.15 -0.26 10.43
N ARG A 120 -19.08 1.04 10.70
CA ARG A 120 -19.82 1.66 11.81
C ARG A 120 -21.34 1.45 11.67
N ALA A 121 -21.89 1.67 10.49
CA ALA A 121 -23.31 1.42 10.20
C ALA A 121 -23.71 -0.05 10.36
N SER A 122 -22.75 -0.97 10.25
CA SER A 122 -22.93 -2.41 10.46
C SER A 122 -22.67 -2.85 11.91
N GLY A 123 -22.45 -1.92 12.85
CA GLY A 123 -22.30 -2.19 14.28
C GLY A 123 -20.86 -2.54 14.71
N TYR A 124 -19.87 -2.22 13.91
CA TYR A 124 -18.46 -2.37 14.26
C TYR A 124 -17.93 -1.15 15.00
N GLN A 125 -17.05 -1.38 15.98
CA GLN A 125 -16.20 -0.33 16.52
C GLN A 125 -15.10 0.00 15.48
N VAL A 126 -14.94 1.28 15.12
CA VAL A 126 -14.00 1.74 14.09
C VAL A 126 -12.81 2.43 14.73
N ILE A 127 -11.63 1.83 14.61
CA ILE A 127 -10.42 2.21 15.34
C ILE A 127 -9.27 2.44 14.37
N GLY A 128 -8.42 3.44 14.64
CA GLY A 128 -7.28 3.71 13.77
C GLY A 128 -6.06 4.27 14.48
N THR A 129 -4.89 4.15 13.85
CA THR A 129 -3.65 4.81 14.27
C THR A 129 -2.67 4.96 13.10
N GLY A 130 -1.88 6.01 13.09
CA GLY A 130 -0.83 6.26 12.09
C GLY A 130 -1.33 6.87 10.79
N LYS A 131 -0.66 6.57 9.68
CA LYS A 131 -0.98 7.11 8.36
C LYS A 131 -2.00 6.22 7.64
N ILE A 132 -3.28 6.44 7.84
CA ILE A 132 -4.36 5.69 7.18
C ILE A 132 -4.88 6.47 5.98
N MET A 133 -5.49 7.62 6.21
CA MET A 133 -5.80 8.60 5.17
C MET A 133 -4.69 9.66 5.15
N HIS A 134 -4.38 10.23 3.99
CA HIS A 134 -3.34 11.26 3.88
C HIS A 134 -3.64 12.53 4.71
N HIS A 135 -4.91 12.77 4.98
CA HIS A 135 -5.38 13.85 5.85
C HIS A 135 -6.27 13.24 6.93
N PHE A 136 -5.97 13.56 8.18
CA PHE A 136 -6.75 13.07 9.32
C PHE A 136 -8.11 13.78 9.41
N ARG A 137 -9.17 12.98 9.59
CA ARG A 137 -10.53 13.45 9.80
C ARG A 137 -11.13 12.73 11.00
N PRO A 138 -11.30 13.42 12.15
CA PRO A 138 -11.71 12.76 13.41
C PRO A 138 -13.02 11.97 13.32
N ARG A 139 -13.99 12.45 12.56
CA ARG A 139 -15.32 11.82 12.47
C ARG A 139 -15.31 10.40 11.86
N GLU A 140 -14.23 10.03 11.18
CA GLU A 140 -14.11 8.68 10.57
C GLU A 140 -13.85 7.60 11.64
N TRP A 141 -13.53 7.97 12.87
CA TRP A 141 -13.02 7.06 13.89
C TRP A 141 -13.81 7.19 15.19
N ASP A 142 -14.09 6.05 15.84
CA ASP A 142 -14.60 6.03 17.21
C ASP A 142 -13.46 6.21 18.21
N GLU A 143 -12.26 5.72 17.83
CA GLU A 143 -11.03 5.94 18.58
C GLU A 143 -9.83 6.00 17.63
N TYR A 144 -8.90 6.90 17.91
CA TYR A 144 -7.68 7.06 17.12
C TYR A 144 -6.46 7.26 18.03
N GLY A 145 -5.38 6.56 17.68
CA GLY A 145 -4.10 6.68 18.37
C GLY A 145 -3.33 7.92 17.97
N PHE A 146 -2.23 7.74 17.27
CA PHE A 146 -1.38 8.83 16.80
C PHE A 146 -1.69 9.13 15.33
N GLN A 147 -1.55 10.40 14.94
CA GLN A 147 -1.54 10.79 13.53
C GLN A 147 -0.20 10.45 12.89
N GLU A 148 -0.14 10.59 11.56
CA GLU A 148 1.09 10.37 10.80
C GLU A 148 2.22 11.32 11.25
N ASP A 149 3.41 10.76 11.40
CA ASP A 149 4.64 11.51 11.65
C ASP A 149 5.77 10.91 10.82
N TYR A 150 6.35 11.71 9.95
CA TYR A 150 7.44 11.31 9.05
C TYR A 150 8.82 11.29 9.70
N GLY A 151 8.89 11.68 10.98
CA GLY A 151 10.13 11.65 11.75
C GLY A 151 10.62 10.24 12.08
N PRO A 152 11.79 10.13 12.74
CA PRO A 152 12.67 11.23 13.10
C PRO A 152 13.36 11.88 11.89
N MET A 153 13.56 13.21 11.96
CA MET A 153 14.28 14.00 10.96
C MET A 153 15.46 14.72 11.59
N PRO A 154 16.60 14.86 10.87
CA PRO A 154 17.76 15.58 11.39
C PRO A 154 17.42 17.04 11.74
N TRP A 155 18.01 17.51 12.82
CA TRP A 155 17.80 18.84 13.40
C TRP A 155 19.13 19.57 13.61
N ASP A 156 19.22 20.81 13.12
CA ASP A 156 20.45 21.64 13.22
C ASP A 156 20.43 22.64 14.40
N GLY A 157 19.44 22.52 15.27
CA GLY A 157 19.18 23.47 16.36
C GLY A 157 18.17 24.57 16.01
N LYS A 158 17.76 24.71 14.74
CA LYS A 158 16.81 25.72 14.25
C LYS A 158 15.73 25.14 13.36
N SER A 159 16.10 24.23 12.47
CA SER A 159 15.23 23.68 11.44
C SER A 159 15.52 22.20 11.18
N ARG A 160 14.55 21.53 10.56
CA ARG A 160 14.77 20.21 9.99
C ARG A 160 15.61 20.35 8.73
N VAL A 161 16.64 19.54 8.61
CA VAL A 161 17.59 19.57 7.50
C VAL A 161 17.74 18.19 6.88
N ALA A 162 18.34 18.08 5.70
CA ALA A 162 18.84 16.81 5.23
C ALA A 162 19.99 16.32 6.10
N HIS A 163 20.15 15.00 6.23
CA HIS A 163 21.25 14.42 7.02
C HIS A 163 22.61 14.85 6.44
N LYS A 164 23.55 15.17 7.33
CA LYS A 164 24.89 15.70 6.97
C LYS A 164 25.74 14.74 6.11
N SER A 165 25.44 13.43 6.13
CA SER A 165 26.12 12.44 5.29
C SER A 165 25.68 12.46 3.84
N ILE A 166 24.57 13.14 3.51
CA ILE A 166 24.06 13.16 2.15
C ILE A 166 24.76 14.25 1.35
N PRO A 167 25.49 13.88 0.28
CA PRO A 167 26.22 14.84 -0.51
C PRO A 167 25.30 15.68 -1.39
N LYS A 168 25.85 16.86 -1.81
CA LYS A 168 25.19 17.68 -2.83
C LYS A 168 25.33 17.06 -4.21
N PRO A 169 24.35 17.28 -5.09
CA PRO A 169 23.17 18.15 -4.94
C PRO A 169 21.95 17.48 -4.31
N PHE A 170 21.95 16.17 -4.00
CA PHE A 170 20.74 15.45 -3.56
C PHE A 170 20.17 15.98 -2.22
N CYS A 171 21.04 16.36 -1.26
CA CYS A 171 20.56 16.92 0.01
C CYS A 171 19.75 18.23 -0.15
N ASP A 172 19.86 18.93 -1.29
CA ASP A 172 19.12 20.16 -1.56
C ASP A 172 17.61 19.88 -1.83
N GLU A 173 17.20 18.58 -2.02
CA GLU A 173 15.81 18.15 -2.01
C GLU A 173 15.15 18.25 -0.60
N GLY A 174 15.91 18.61 0.41
CA GLY A 174 15.47 18.93 1.75
C GLY A 174 15.27 17.73 2.67
N PRO A 175 14.74 18.00 3.89
CA PRO A 175 14.73 17.02 4.97
C PRO A 175 13.84 15.79 4.74
N ILE A 176 12.91 15.85 3.77
CA ILE A 176 12.03 14.72 3.44
C ILE A 176 12.54 13.99 2.19
N GLY A 177 12.75 14.72 1.08
CA GLY A 177 13.08 14.10 -0.20
C GLY A 177 14.56 13.76 -0.37
N GLY A 178 15.45 14.53 0.23
CA GLY A 178 16.91 14.45 0.08
C GLY A 178 17.62 13.96 1.33
N SER A 179 16.98 13.15 2.17
CA SER A 179 17.55 12.74 3.45
C SER A 179 17.30 11.25 3.74
N PHE A 180 18.37 10.53 4.04
CA PHE A 180 18.33 9.11 4.38
C PHE A 180 19.58 8.71 5.17
N GLY A 181 19.57 7.52 5.76
CA GLY A 181 20.67 6.97 6.54
C GLY A 181 20.28 6.64 7.99
N PRO A 182 21.16 6.01 8.75
CA PRO A 182 20.86 5.60 10.10
C PRO A 182 20.61 6.79 11.02
N ILE A 183 19.70 6.59 11.99
CA ILE A 183 19.58 7.48 13.12
C ILE A 183 20.77 7.18 14.04
N ASP A 184 21.60 8.19 14.24
CA ASP A 184 22.77 8.14 15.10
C ASP A 184 22.89 9.41 15.95
N ARG A 185 23.86 9.45 16.83
CA ARG A 185 24.28 10.65 17.55
C ARG A 185 25.73 10.97 17.17
N SER A 186 25.98 12.23 16.83
CA SER A 186 27.35 12.66 16.56
C SER A 186 28.17 12.68 17.87
N GLU A 187 29.32 12.03 17.88
CA GLU A 187 30.24 11.99 19.05
C GLU A 187 30.60 13.37 19.58
N ASN A 188 30.61 14.39 18.72
CA ASN A 188 31.01 15.77 19.07
C ASN A 188 29.84 16.76 19.01
N SER A 189 28.58 16.28 19.07
CA SER A 189 27.44 17.17 19.03
C SER A 189 27.38 18.09 20.25
N LYS A 190 27.15 19.38 19.99
CA LYS A 190 26.87 20.39 21.04
C LYS A 190 25.36 20.58 21.25
N LEU A 191 24.52 19.89 20.46
CA LEU A 191 23.08 19.95 20.58
C LEU A 191 22.61 18.99 21.68
N GLU A 192 21.60 19.39 22.41
CA GLU A 192 20.92 18.52 23.36
C GLU A 192 20.31 17.30 22.65
N TYR A 193 19.77 17.51 21.42
CA TYR A 193 19.26 16.47 20.53
C TYR A 193 19.49 16.86 19.07
N GLU A 194 19.68 15.86 18.21
CA GLU A 194 19.96 16.02 16.78
C GLU A 194 18.80 15.54 15.89
N TRP A 195 17.74 15.04 16.49
CA TRP A 195 16.59 14.47 15.79
C TRP A 195 15.29 15.01 16.36
N VAL A 196 14.31 15.22 15.47
CA VAL A 196 12.97 15.67 15.85
C VAL A 196 11.89 14.85 15.15
N CYS A 197 10.83 14.58 15.89
CA CYS A 197 9.55 14.14 15.36
C CYS A 197 8.58 15.32 15.27
N ARG A 198 7.45 15.16 14.57
CA ARG A 198 6.44 16.22 14.48
C ARG A 198 5.14 15.72 15.06
N SER A 199 4.80 16.21 16.24
CA SER A 199 3.51 15.92 16.86
C SER A 199 2.62 17.15 16.80
N SER A 200 1.39 17.01 16.28
CA SER A 200 0.39 18.08 16.18
C SER A 200 0.93 19.38 15.54
N GLY A 201 1.82 19.24 14.54
CA GLY A 201 2.42 20.38 13.85
C GLY A 201 3.64 20.98 14.52
N VAL A 202 4.01 20.55 15.73
CA VAL A 202 5.15 21.06 16.51
C VAL A 202 6.29 20.06 16.48
N ASN A 203 7.54 20.54 16.30
CA ASN A 203 8.73 19.70 16.43
C ASN A 203 8.90 19.30 17.90
N GLN A 204 9.09 18.00 18.14
CA GLN A 204 9.39 17.42 19.44
C GLN A 204 10.76 16.77 19.38
N PRO A 205 11.61 16.92 20.37
CA PRO A 205 12.86 16.19 20.46
C PRO A 205 12.63 14.68 20.30
N PHE A 206 13.53 14.03 19.57
CA PHE A 206 13.62 12.58 19.54
C PHE A 206 15.00 12.22 20.09
N ILE A 207 15.01 11.63 21.27
CA ILE A 207 16.24 11.28 21.98
C ILE A 207 16.77 9.96 21.43
N TYR A 208 18.03 9.95 21.05
CA TYR A 208 18.75 8.77 20.60
C TYR A 208 20.16 8.78 21.16
N GLU A 209 20.43 7.92 22.13
CA GLU A 209 21.75 7.70 22.69
C GLU A 209 22.37 6.40 22.14
N SER A 210 21.53 5.38 21.96
CA SER A 210 21.89 4.10 21.38
C SER A 210 20.64 3.35 20.91
N ASN A 211 20.82 2.22 20.24
CA ASN A 211 19.69 1.36 19.84
C ASN A 211 18.84 0.87 21.02
N LYS A 212 19.38 0.83 22.23
CA LYS A 212 18.67 0.41 23.45
C LYS A 212 18.12 1.59 24.25
N GLU A 213 18.78 2.73 24.16
CA GLU A 213 18.46 3.95 24.92
C GLU A 213 18.01 5.04 23.93
N ARG A 214 16.77 4.96 23.51
CA ARG A 214 16.15 5.88 22.56
C ARG A 214 14.66 5.94 22.71
N ASP A 215 14.09 7.01 22.20
CA ASP A 215 12.66 7.10 21.97
C ASP A 215 12.20 6.08 20.94
N LYS A 216 10.92 5.70 21.03
CA LYS A 216 10.28 4.89 19.99
C LYS A 216 9.98 5.76 18.78
N THR A 217 10.29 5.24 17.59
CA THR A 217 9.91 5.89 16.33
C THR A 217 8.38 6.02 16.21
N PRO A 218 7.85 6.92 15.36
CA PRO A 218 6.42 7.04 15.17
C PRO A 218 5.73 5.73 14.79
N ASP A 219 6.32 4.91 13.92
CA ASP A 219 5.76 3.63 13.53
C ASP A 219 5.77 2.61 14.67
N GLU A 220 6.85 2.56 15.48
CA GLU A 220 6.88 1.75 16.70
C GLU A 220 5.79 2.18 17.71
N LYS A 221 5.56 3.51 17.87
CA LYS A 221 4.46 4.02 18.73
C LYS A 221 3.10 3.56 18.22
N ASN A 222 2.86 3.60 16.90
CA ASN A 222 1.64 3.12 16.28
C ASN A 222 1.43 1.62 16.49
N ALA A 223 2.48 0.81 16.28
CA ALA A 223 2.43 -0.64 16.49
C ALA A 223 2.14 -1.00 17.95
N LEU A 224 2.78 -0.33 18.90
CA LEU A 224 2.57 -0.54 20.34
C LEU A 224 1.18 -0.08 20.78
N TRP A 225 0.67 1.02 20.24
CA TRP A 225 -0.71 1.44 20.49
C TRP A 225 -1.71 0.41 20.00
N ALA A 226 -1.55 -0.08 18.76
CA ALA A 226 -2.39 -1.13 18.19
C ALA A 226 -2.35 -2.41 19.04
N LYS A 227 -1.15 -2.85 19.47
CA LYS A 227 -0.97 -3.99 20.39
C LYS A 227 -1.77 -3.80 21.67
N ASN A 228 -1.66 -2.63 22.33
CA ASN A 228 -2.37 -2.36 23.57
C ASN A 228 -3.88 -2.33 23.36
N LYS A 229 -4.35 -1.79 22.25
CA LYS A 229 -5.76 -1.77 21.90
C LYS A 229 -6.29 -3.19 21.62
N LEU A 230 -5.56 -4.03 20.89
CA LEU A 230 -5.92 -5.43 20.67
C LEU A 230 -6.03 -6.20 21.98
N LYS A 231 -5.14 -5.94 22.96
CA LYS A 231 -5.24 -6.52 24.32
C LYS A 231 -6.54 -6.10 25.03
N GLU A 232 -6.94 -4.82 24.93
CA GLU A 232 -8.22 -4.36 25.48
C GLU A 232 -9.43 -5.04 24.82
N LEU A 233 -9.38 -5.26 23.51
CA LEU A 233 -10.44 -5.87 22.72
C LEU A 233 -10.55 -7.38 22.95
N GLY A 234 -9.43 -8.09 23.10
CA GLY A 234 -9.37 -9.52 23.39
C GLY A 234 -10.08 -9.90 24.68
N GLY A 235 -10.06 -9.03 25.70
CA GLY A 235 -10.79 -9.23 26.95
C GLY A 235 -12.30 -8.92 26.90
N LYS A 236 -12.80 -8.27 25.83
CA LYS A 236 -14.19 -7.80 25.71
C LYS A 236 -14.91 -8.54 24.58
N LYS A 237 -15.65 -9.58 24.86
CA LYS A 237 -16.33 -10.45 23.88
C LYS A 237 -17.59 -9.87 23.21
N LYS A 238 -17.78 -8.57 23.00
CA LYS A 238 -19.14 -8.10 22.69
C LYS A 238 -19.37 -7.54 21.29
N GLU A 239 -18.45 -6.79 20.70
CA GLU A 239 -18.68 -6.11 19.42
C GLU A 239 -17.53 -6.39 18.45
N PRO A 240 -17.81 -6.61 17.16
CA PRO A 240 -16.76 -6.71 16.16
C PRO A 240 -16.09 -5.35 15.97
N PHE A 241 -14.83 -5.35 15.51
CA PHE A 241 -14.10 -4.13 15.25
C PHE A 241 -13.48 -4.12 13.84
N PHE A 242 -13.37 -2.94 13.29
CA PHE A 242 -12.51 -2.61 12.17
C PHE A 242 -11.36 -1.74 12.68
N MET A 243 -10.14 -2.25 12.59
CA MET A 243 -8.94 -1.53 12.98
C MET A 243 -8.07 -1.28 11.75
N ALA A 244 -7.70 -0.03 11.51
CA ALA A 244 -6.69 0.31 10.51
C ALA A 244 -5.41 0.80 11.19
N VAL A 245 -4.27 0.26 10.78
CA VAL A 245 -2.94 0.63 11.27
C VAL A 245 -2.10 1.09 10.09
N GLY A 246 -1.74 2.37 10.08
CA GLY A 246 -0.98 2.99 9.01
C GLY A 246 0.45 3.27 9.43
N PHE A 247 1.43 2.73 8.68
CA PHE A 247 2.84 3.01 8.87
C PHE A 247 3.35 3.97 7.81
N VAL A 248 4.31 4.82 8.20
CA VAL A 248 4.95 5.77 7.28
C VAL A 248 6.10 5.10 6.54
N ARG A 249 6.87 4.22 7.20
CA ARG A 249 7.99 3.54 6.52
C ARG A 249 7.46 2.52 5.50
N PRO A 250 8.14 2.39 4.34
CA PRO A 250 9.43 3.00 3.94
C PRO A 250 9.34 4.35 3.19
N HIS A 251 8.32 5.18 3.41
CA HIS A 251 8.30 6.54 2.85
C HIS A 251 9.47 7.38 3.39
N THR A 252 10.00 8.26 2.55
CA THR A 252 11.05 9.23 2.91
C THR A 252 10.61 10.20 4.03
N PRO A 253 11.57 10.70 4.86
CA PRO A 253 13.02 10.43 4.83
C PRO A 253 13.31 9.00 5.32
N LEU A 254 14.32 8.34 4.70
CA LEU A 254 14.63 6.95 5.02
C LEU A 254 15.56 6.88 6.25
N HIS A 255 15.05 7.32 7.40
CA HIS A 255 15.77 7.29 8.68
C HIS A 255 15.13 6.31 9.64
N VAL A 256 15.92 5.34 10.06
CA VAL A 256 15.58 4.37 11.11
C VAL A 256 16.83 4.13 11.98
N PRO A 257 16.70 3.68 13.24
CA PRO A 257 17.81 3.28 14.08
C PRO A 257 18.81 2.35 13.38
N SER A 258 20.09 2.50 13.70
CA SER A 258 21.20 1.87 12.98
C SER A 258 21.12 0.34 12.92
N HIS A 259 20.53 -0.32 13.94
CA HIS A 259 20.44 -1.79 13.96
C HIS A 259 19.68 -2.40 12.79
N TRP A 260 18.76 -1.66 12.14
CA TRP A 260 18.13 -2.14 10.90
C TRP A 260 19.03 -1.98 9.69
N PHE A 261 19.93 -0.97 9.69
CA PHE A 261 21.00 -0.87 8.69
C PHE A 261 22.01 -2.00 8.84
N ASP A 262 22.35 -2.38 10.07
CA ASP A 262 23.30 -3.45 10.39
C ASP A 262 22.84 -4.85 9.90
N LEU A 263 21.59 -5.01 9.51
CA LEU A 263 21.07 -6.24 8.89
C LEU A 263 21.63 -6.47 7.48
N TYR A 264 22.19 -5.44 6.86
CA TYR A 264 22.65 -5.43 5.47
C TYR A 264 24.10 -4.96 5.42
N ASP A 265 24.97 -5.80 4.88
CA ASP A 265 26.33 -5.39 4.60
C ASP A 265 26.33 -4.47 3.36
N PHE A 266 26.72 -3.21 3.56
CA PHE A 266 26.69 -2.20 2.50
C PHE A 266 27.50 -2.58 1.27
N ASP A 267 28.71 -3.13 1.45
CA ASP A 267 29.65 -3.40 0.36
C ASP A 267 29.20 -4.60 -0.49
N SER A 268 28.57 -5.59 0.13
CA SER A 268 28.10 -6.81 -0.54
C SER A 268 26.61 -6.77 -0.90
N LEU A 269 25.88 -5.68 -0.62
CA LEU A 269 24.47 -5.57 -0.89
C LEU A 269 24.18 -5.77 -2.38
N SER A 270 23.35 -6.75 -2.68
CA SER A 270 22.90 -7.02 -4.05
C SER A 270 21.97 -5.93 -4.55
N LEU A 271 22.33 -5.31 -5.67
CA LEU A 271 21.45 -4.36 -6.36
C LEU A 271 20.55 -5.10 -7.35
N PRO A 272 19.33 -4.59 -7.59
CA PRO A 272 18.54 -5.04 -8.74
C PRO A 272 19.33 -4.87 -10.03
N THR A 273 19.01 -5.66 -11.04
CA THR A 273 19.56 -5.42 -12.38
C THR A 273 18.96 -4.14 -12.95
N PHE A 274 19.80 -3.17 -13.23
CA PHE A 274 19.44 -1.93 -13.91
C PHE A 274 19.93 -1.96 -15.35
N LEU A 275 19.06 -1.56 -16.26
CA LEU A 275 19.47 -1.28 -17.64
C LEU A 275 20.06 0.14 -17.70
N ASP A 276 21.18 0.32 -18.41
CA ASP A 276 21.70 1.65 -18.66
C ASP A 276 20.80 2.39 -19.64
N GLU A 277 20.52 3.66 -19.33
CA GLU A 277 19.58 4.49 -20.09
C GLU A 277 18.18 3.86 -20.26
N ASP A 278 17.70 3.16 -19.23
CA ASP A 278 16.41 2.43 -19.22
C ASP A 278 15.21 3.32 -19.59
N SER A 279 15.32 4.63 -19.38
CA SER A 279 14.31 5.60 -19.79
C SER A 279 14.35 5.97 -21.28
N ALA A 280 15.36 5.54 -22.05
CA ALA A 280 15.64 6.01 -23.40
C ALA A 280 14.52 5.71 -24.41
N ASP A 281 13.77 4.64 -24.24
CA ASP A 281 12.64 4.25 -25.09
C ASP A 281 11.27 4.70 -24.53
N THR A 282 11.25 5.39 -23.38
CA THR A 282 10.02 5.92 -22.78
C THR A 282 9.68 7.31 -23.32
N PHE A 283 8.39 7.62 -23.32
CA PHE A 283 7.93 8.95 -23.72
C PHE A 283 8.07 9.98 -22.61
N LEU A 284 7.93 9.57 -21.37
CA LEU A 284 7.93 10.48 -20.23
C LEU A 284 9.27 11.23 -20.11
N ALA A 285 10.39 10.59 -20.48
CA ALA A 285 11.73 11.21 -20.47
C ALA A 285 11.99 12.17 -21.62
N LYS A 286 11.32 12.01 -22.78
CA LYS A 286 11.68 12.68 -24.03
C LYS A 286 10.81 13.89 -24.41
N GLN A 287 9.56 13.97 -23.96
CA GLN A 287 8.58 14.85 -24.57
C GLN A 287 8.01 15.95 -23.68
N PHE A 288 8.34 15.99 -22.40
CA PHE A 288 7.82 17.03 -21.54
C PHE A 288 8.85 18.15 -21.37
N GLU A 289 8.44 19.40 -21.62
CA GLU A 289 9.18 20.60 -21.22
C GLU A 289 9.47 20.61 -19.70
N TYR A 290 8.61 19.96 -18.94
CA TYR A 290 8.76 19.71 -17.52
C TYR A 290 9.34 18.29 -17.31
N ILE A 291 10.56 18.21 -16.79
CA ILE A 291 11.16 16.94 -16.39
C ILE A 291 10.40 16.40 -15.16
N PRO A 292 9.73 15.25 -15.26
CA PRO A 292 9.05 14.67 -14.11
C PRO A 292 10.00 14.56 -12.91
N LYS A 293 9.49 14.88 -11.74
CA LYS A 293 10.29 15.04 -10.53
C LYS A 293 11.15 13.81 -10.19
N GLY A 294 10.70 12.61 -10.59
CA GLY A 294 11.43 11.36 -10.38
C GLY A 294 12.71 11.27 -11.19
N PHE A 295 12.73 11.71 -12.46
CA PHE A 295 13.95 11.79 -13.28
C PHE A 295 14.94 12.82 -12.72
N TYR A 296 14.42 13.97 -12.31
CA TYR A 296 15.25 15.01 -11.70
C TYR A 296 15.95 14.48 -10.46
N ARG A 297 15.22 13.84 -9.55
CA ARG A 297 15.76 13.28 -8.31
C ARG A 297 16.74 12.14 -8.54
N TYR A 298 16.48 11.29 -9.54
CA TYR A 298 17.44 10.26 -9.93
C TYR A 298 18.78 10.89 -10.36
N ARG A 299 18.74 11.88 -11.24
CA ARG A 299 19.94 12.59 -11.69
C ARG A 299 20.67 13.28 -10.53
N GLN A 300 19.93 13.91 -9.62
CA GLN A 300 20.52 14.51 -8.41
C GLN A 300 21.21 13.46 -7.55
N LEU A 301 20.58 12.31 -7.31
CA LEU A 301 21.17 11.22 -6.53
C LEU A 301 22.46 10.72 -7.19
N ILE A 302 22.41 10.35 -8.47
CA ILE A 302 23.56 9.79 -9.19
C ILE A 302 24.73 10.80 -9.23
N SER A 303 24.45 12.08 -9.46
CA SER A 303 25.50 13.12 -9.50
C SER A 303 26.08 13.50 -8.15
N SER A 304 25.50 13.02 -7.06
CA SER A 304 25.97 13.27 -5.70
C SER A 304 27.06 12.30 -5.23
N TYR A 305 27.26 11.19 -5.92
CA TYR A 305 28.22 10.14 -5.55
C TYR A 305 29.26 9.91 -6.64
N ASN A 306 30.31 9.14 -6.34
CA ASN A 306 31.40 8.88 -7.27
C ASN A 306 30.98 7.95 -8.42
N SER A 307 29.93 7.13 -8.21
CA SER A 307 29.38 6.24 -9.24
C SER A 307 27.88 6.06 -9.08
N LYS A 308 27.21 5.63 -10.17
CA LYS A 308 25.80 5.22 -10.19
C LYS A 308 25.54 4.11 -9.15
N ASP A 309 26.41 3.10 -9.10
CA ASP A 309 26.27 1.97 -8.20
C ASP A 309 26.37 2.37 -6.72
N GLU A 310 27.33 3.24 -6.37
CA GLU A 310 27.45 3.79 -5.02
C GLU A 310 26.20 4.55 -4.60
N ALA A 311 25.68 5.41 -5.48
CA ALA A 311 24.49 6.19 -5.23
C ALA A 311 23.24 5.32 -5.02
N LEU A 312 23.00 4.35 -5.91
CA LEU A 312 21.87 3.43 -5.82
C LEU A 312 22.00 2.50 -4.62
N ARG A 313 23.20 2.04 -4.32
CA ARG A 313 23.48 1.21 -3.14
C ARG A 313 23.14 1.95 -1.84
N ALA A 314 23.58 3.20 -1.71
CA ALA A 314 23.27 4.02 -0.55
C ALA A 314 21.76 4.25 -0.38
N TRP A 315 21.06 4.51 -1.47
CA TRP A 315 19.62 4.70 -1.48
C TRP A 315 18.85 3.42 -1.13
N ILE A 316 19.20 2.31 -1.80
CA ILE A 316 18.54 1.01 -1.61
C ILE A 316 18.83 0.47 -0.20
N HIS A 317 20.05 0.62 0.32
CA HIS A 317 20.37 0.24 1.69
C HIS A 317 19.44 0.91 2.71
N ALA A 318 19.24 2.22 2.59
CA ALA A 318 18.34 2.97 3.47
C ALA A 318 16.87 2.55 3.29
N TYR A 319 16.45 2.25 2.06
CA TYR A 319 15.11 1.75 1.79
C TYR A 319 14.88 0.38 2.45
N LEU A 320 15.81 -0.57 2.29
CA LEU A 320 15.71 -1.90 2.89
C LEU A 320 15.72 -1.87 4.41
N ALA A 321 16.57 -1.03 5.02
CA ALA A 321 16.55 -0.81 6.46
C ALA A 321 15.19 -0.31 6.94
N SER A 322 14.57 0.61 6.18
CA SER A 322 13.23 1.12 6.47
C SER A 322 12.13 0.07 6.29
N VAL A 323 12.29 -0.84 5.31
CA VAL A 323 11.39 -1.99 5.11
C VAL A 323 11.50 -2.98 6.28
N SER A 324 12.71 -3.30 6.74
CA SER A 324 12.89 -4.18 7.91
C SER A 324 12.33 -3.56 9.19
N ALA A 325 12.42 -2.23 9.33
CA ALA A 325 11.83 -1.53 10.48
C ALA A 325 10.29 -1.63 10.49
N VAL A 326 9.64 -1.47 9.36
CA VAL A 326 8.18 -1.61 9.29
C VAL A 326 7.74 -3.08 9.38
N ASP A 327 8.53 -4.02 8.89
CA ASP A 327 8.29 -5.45 9.07
C ASP A 327 8.19 -5.83 10.56
N GLU A 328 9.09 -5.30 11.41
CA GLU A 328 9.03 -5.51 12.86
C GLU A 328 7.75 -4.90 13.45
N CYS A 329 7.34 -3.70 13.02
CA CYS A 329 6.10 -3.07 13.43
C CYS A 329 4.86 -3.91 13.04
N ILE A 330 4.83 -4.47 11.84
CA ILE A 330 3.78 -5.39 11.38
C ILE A 330 3.76 -6.65 12.27
N GLY A 331 4.94 -7.20 12.58
CA GLY A 331 5.08 -8.34 13.48
C GLY A 331 4.47 -8.11 14.85
N ILE A 332 4.69 -6.93 15.45
CA ILE A 332 4.10 -6.56 16.76
C ILE A 332 2.57 -6.63 16.72
N VAL A 333 1.94 -6.15 15.65
CA VAL A 333 0.47 -6.18 15.50
C VAL A 333 -0.05 -7.60 15.29
N ILE A 334 0.60 -8.38 14.44
CA ILE A 334 0.21 -9.77 14.15
C ILE A 334 0.37 -10.67 15.39
N ASP A 335 1.48 -10.52 16.12
CA ASP A 335 1.73 -11.29 17.34
C ASP A 335 0.74 -10.92 18.45
N ALA A 336 0.30 -9.65 18.51
CA ALA A 336 -0.76 -9.25 19.44
C ALA A 336 -2.09 -9.94 19.12
N LEU A 337 -2.49 -10.06 17.85
CA LEU A 337 -3.69 -10.80 17.45
C LEU A 337 -3.64 -12.27 17.88
N LYS A 338 -2.45 -12.90 17.77
CA LYS A 338 -2.26 -14.30 18.21
C LYS A 338 -2.32 -14.42 19.73
N SER A 339 -1.58 -13.58 20.45
CA SER A 339 -1.50 -13.65 21.92
C SER A 339 -2.81 -13.35 22.63
N GLU A 340 -3.64 -12.48 22.03
CA GLU A 340 -4.94 -12.10 22.59
C GLU A 340 -6.10 -13.01 22.12
N GLY A 341 -5.81 -14.09 21.38
CA GLY A 341 -6.80 -15.06 20.91
C GLY A 341 -7.77 -14.48 19.86
N LEU A 342 -7.34 -13.44 19.13
CA LEU A 342 -8.13 -12.79 18.09
C LEU A 342 -7.83 -13.32 16.69
N TRP A 343 -6.78 -14.14 16.54
CA TRP A 343 -6.28 -14.62 15.25
C TRP A 343 -7.36 -15.33 14.42
N ASP A 344 -8.14 -16.25 15.02
CA ASP A 344 -9.10 -17.07 14.29
C ASP A 344 -10.44 -16.37 14.03
N ASP A 345 -10.65 -15.18 14.60
CA ASP A 345 -11.85 -14.38 14.45
C ASP A 345 -11.58 -13.07 13.66
N THR A 346 -10.39 -12.92 13.05
CA THR A 346 -9.98 -11.64 12.43
C THR A 346 -9.50 -11.82 10.98
N ILE A 347 -10.07 -11.05 10.06
CA ILE A 347 -9.52 -10.81 8.72
C ILE A 347 -8.34 -9.89 8.87
N ILE A 348 -7.19 -10.27 8.30
CA ILE A 348 -5.97 -9.47 8.36
C ILE A 348 -5.53 -9.16 6.93
N ILE A 349 -5.33 -7.88 6.63
CA ILE A 349 -4.84 -7.40 5.34
C ILE A 349 -3.55 -6.63 5.58
N VAL A 350 -2.49 -6.99 4.85
CA VAL A 350 -1.23 -6.24 4.80
C VAL A 350 -1.01 -5.77 3.38
N THR A 351 -0.86 -4.46 3.19
CA THR A 351 -0.71 -3.85 1.87
C THR A 351 0.05 -2.53 1.91
N SER A 352 0.23 -1.92 0.74
CA SER A 352 0.76 -0.57 0.56
C SER A 352 -0.26 0.30 -0.18
N ASP A 353 -0.12 1.62 -0.09
CA ASP A 353 -0.94 2.54 -0.86
C ASP A 353 -0.52 2.64 -2.34
N HIS A 354 0.76 2.49 -2.65
CA HIS A 354 1.33 2.36 -3.99
C HIS A 354 2.74 1.78 -3.92
N GLY A 355 3.31 1.50 -5.10
CA GLY A 355 4.68 1.07 -5.23
C GLY A 355 5.70 2.22 -5.16
N TYR A 356 6.96 1.91 -5.50
CA TYR A 356 8.08 2.85 -5.38
C TYR A 356 9.23 2.49 -6.31
N GLN A 357 9.71 3.45 -7.10
CA GLN A 357 10.88 3.30 -7.99
C GLN A 357 12.17 3.51 -7.22
N LEU A 358 13.10 2.59 -7.36
CA LEU A 358 14.42 2.60 -6.72
C LEU A 358 15.57 2.85 -7.70
N GLY A 359 15.27 3.35 -8.90
CA GLY A 359 16.25 3.62 -9.96
C GLY A 359 15.88 3.00 -11.30
N GLN A 360 14.92 2.08 -11.36
CA GLN A 360 14.37 1.56 -12.62
C GLN A 360 13.82 2.71 -13.47
N LYS A 361 13.95 2.62 -14.78
CA LYS A 361 13.57 3.68 -15.71
C LYS A 361 14.27 5.03 -15.44
N ASP A 362 15.49 4.99 -14.85
CA ASP A 362 16.21 6.20 -14.41
C ASP A 362 15.35 7.13 -13.53
N PHE A 363 14.49 6.54 -12.71
CA PHE A 363 13.45 7.24 -11.97
C PHE A 363 13.47 6.88 -10.48
N LEU A 364 13.25 7.88 -9.61
CA LEU A 364 13.09 7.68 -8.18
C LEU A 364 11.70 8.07 -7.71
N PHE A 365 11.32 7.47 -6.59
CA PHE A 365 10.05 7.73 -5.89
C PHE A 365 8.86 7.08 -6.60
N LYS A 366 7.81 7.81 -6.81
CA LYS A 366 6.49 7.39 -7.24
C LYS A 366 5.94 8.36 -8.28
N ASN A 367 4.67 8.21 -8.63
CA ASN A 367 3.97 9.02 -9.61
C ASN A 367 4.41 8.69 -11.05
N ALA A 368 4.61 7.40 -11.31
CA ALA A 368 4.84 6.83 -12.63
C ALA A 368 3.87 5.67 -12.87
N LEU A 369 3.77 5.19 -14.12
CA LEU A 369 2.83 4.15 -14.53
C LEU A 369 3.48 2.77 -14.73
N TRP A 370 4.80 2.68 -14.51
CA TRP A 370 5.56 1.44 -14.63
C TRP A 370 5.35 0.52 -13.42
N GLU A 371 5.75 -0.73 -13.59
CA GLU A 371 5.51 -1.83 -12.64
C GLU A 371 5.88 -1.44 -11.22
N GLU A 372 7.08 -0.91 -10.98
CA GLU A 372 7.58 -0.64 -9.62
C GLU A 372 6.82 0.48 -8.89
N SER A 373 6.26 1.45 -9.62
CA SER A 373 5.42 2.50 -9.01
C SER A 373 4.01 2.04 -8.72
N MET A 374 3.50 1.08 -9.50
CA MET A 374 2.10 0.67 -9.46
C MET A 374 1.88 -0.62 -8.67
N ARG A 375 2.84 -1.57 -8.69
CA ARG A 375 2.70 -2.87 -8.03
C ARG A 375 3.00 -2.76 -6.54
N ILE A 376 2.12 -3.38 -5.75
CA ILE A 376 2.12 -3.34 -4.28
C ILE A 376 2.08 -4.76 -3.70
N PRO A 377 2.58 -4.98 -2.48
CA PRO A 377 2.25 -6.18 -1.74
C PRO A 377 0.75 -6.18 -1.36
N LEU A 378 0.11 -7.33 -1.48
CA LEU A 378 -1.24 -7.56 -0.98
C LEU A 378 -1.35 -8.97 -0.43
N LEU A 379 -1.47 -9.07 0.88
CA LEU A 379 -1.62 -10.32 1.61
C LEU A 379 -2.95 -10.25 2.38
N ILE A 380 -3.83 -11.20 2.15
CA ILE A 380 -5.15 -11.26 2.81
C ILE A 380 -5.31 -12.61 3.50
N ARG A 381 -5.49 -12.58 4.82
CA ARG A 381 -5.88 -13.75 5.59
C ARG A 381 -7.34 -13.62 6.00
N VAL A 382 -8.16 -14.59 5.58
CA VAL A 382 -9.55 -14.73 6.01
C VAL A 382 -9.66 -16.04 6.80
N PRO A 383 -10.10 -15.99 8.06
CA PRO A 383 -10.30 -17.20 8.88
C PRO A 383 -11.17 -18.24 8.14
N ASN A 384 -10.75 -19.49 8.16
CA ASN A 384 -11.45 -20.63 7.54
C ASN A 384 -11.57 -20.59 6.00
N LEU A 385 -11.10 -19.55 5.33
CA LEU A 385 -11.15 -19.40 3.87
C LEU A 385 -9.74 -19.44 3.25
N SER A 386 -8.82 -18.60 3.73
CA SER A 386 -7.44 -18.60 3.24
C SER A 386 -6.73 -19.91 3.57
N LYS A 387 -6.02 -20.46 2.59
CA LYS A 387 -5.15 -21.63 2.76
C LYS A 387 -3.70 -21.22 2.93
N GLU A 388 -2.91 -22.09 3.55
CA GLU A 388 -1.47 -21.87 3.69
C GLU A 388 -0.77 -21.91 2.32
N ASN A 389 0.21 -21.03 2.16
CA ASN A 389 1.05 -20.93 0.96
C ASN A 389 0.23 -20.76 -0.34
N MET A 390 -0.84 -19.97 -0.31
CA MET A 390 -1.69 -19.70 -1.46
C MET A 390 -1.24 -18.45 -2.20
N TYR A 391 -0.70 -18.65 -3.40
CA TYR A 391 -0.29 -17.56 -4.30
C TYR A 391 -1.33 -17.38 -5.41
N ILE A 392 -1.72 -16.15 -5.65
CA ILE A 392 -2.74 -15.76 -6.63
C ILE A 392 -2.10 -14.82 -7.64
N ASP A 393 -1.99 -15.27 -8.88
CA ASP A 393 -1.27 -14.58 -9.95
C ASP A 393 -2.19 -13.81 -10.92
N SER A 394 -3.44 -13.57 -10.53
CA SER A 394 -4.35 -12.71 -11.28
C SER A 394 -4.09 -11.24 -10.97
N PRO A 395 -4.09 -10.33 -11.98
CA PRO A 395 -4.03 -8.90 -11.74
C PRO A 395 -5.23 -8.43 -10.92
N VAL A 396 -4.95 -7.81 -9.78
CA VAL A 396 -5.99 -7.24 -8.90
C VAL A 396 -5.64 -5.79 -8.56
N SER A 397 -6.62 -5.07 -8.10
CA SER A 397 -6.47 -3.65 -7.80
C SER A 397 -6.67 -3.37 -6.31
N LEU A 398 -5.96 -2.39 -5.78
CA LEU A 398 -6.12 -1.94 -4.39
C LEU A 398 -7.58 -1.57 -4.06
N ILE A 399 -8.32 -1.05 -5.04
CA ILE A 399 -9.74 -0.70 -4.89
C ILE A 399 -10.63 -1.93 -4.66
N ASP A 400 -10.19 -3.13 -5.03
CA ASP A 400 -10.92 -4.39 -4.84
C ASP A 400 -11.09 -4.76 -3.37
N ILE A 401 -10.27 -4.20 -2.48
CA ILE A 401 -10.37 -4.42 -1.02
C ILE A 401 -11.72 -3.96 -0.48
N PHE A 402 -12.25 -2.82 -0.98
CA PHE A 402 -13.55 -2.31 -0.53
C PHE A 402 -14.68 -3.33 -0.76
N PRO A 403 -14.98 -3.76 -2.00
CA PRO A 403 -16.04 -4.76 -2.23
C PRO A 403 -15.72 -6.13 -1.60
N THR A 404 -14.46 -6.49 -1.43
CA THR A 404 -14.06 -7.73 -0.75
C THR A 404 -14.48 -7.71 0.72
N LEU A 405 -14.20 -6.62 1.43
CA LEU A 405 -14.62 -6.49 2.83
C LEU A 405 -16.13 -6.42 2.98
N VAL A 406 -16.82 -5.73 2.08
CA VAL A 406 -18.30 -5.69 2.05
C VAL A 406 -18.87 -7.09 1.89
N ASP A 407 -18.33 -7.89 0.98
CA ASP A 407 -18.80 -9.24 0.66
C ASP A 407 -18.50 -10.24 1.81
N ILE A 408 -17.25 -10.30 2.27
CA ILE A 408 -16.84 -11.28 3.28
C ILE A 408 -17.49 -10.99 4.66
N CYS A 409 -17.61 -9.71 5.03
CA CYS A 409 -18.22 -9.30 6.29
C CYS A 409 -19.75 -9.11 6.19
N GLU A 410 -20.36 -9.36 5.03
CA GLU A 410 -21.80 -9.19 4.77
C GLU A 410 -22.30 -7.79 5.18
N LEU A 411 -21.48 -6.76 4.90
CA LEU A 411 -21.78 -5.39 5.30
C LEU A 411 -22.93 -4.82 4.49
N LYS A 412 -23.82 -4.12 5.18
CA LYS A 412 -24.95 -3.41 4.53
C LYS A 412 -24.61 -1.93 4.39
N TYR A 413 -24.71 -1.41 3.21
CA TYR A 413 -24.61 0.02 2.96
C TYR A 413 -25.58 0.45 1.85
N ASP A 414 -26.11 1.66 1.98
CA ASP A 414 -26.94 2.26 0.93
C ASP A 414 -26.04 2.74 -0.20
N GLN A 415 -26.09 2.04 -1.33
CA GLN A 415 -25.41 2.50 -2.52
C GLN A 415 -26.17 3.69 -3.09
N LYS A 416 -25.62 4.87 -2.92
CA LYS A 416 -26.20 6.08 -3.50
C LYS A 416 -26.17 6.00 -5.02
N VAL A 417 -27.29 6.33 -5.65
CA VAL A 417 -27.53 6.17 -7.10
C VAL A 417 -26.47 6.87 -7.96
N ASN A 418 -25.92 7.97 -7.47
CA ASN A 418 -24.94 8.79 -8.20
C ASN A 418 -23.48 8.42 -7.91
N ILE A 419 -23.22 7.43 -7.06
CA ILE A 419 -21.87 7.02 -6.69
C ILE A 419 -21.55 5.67 -7.31
N ILE A 420 -20.63 5.68 -8.26
CA ILE A 420 -20.12 4.45 -8.86
C ILE A 420 -18.90 4.00 -8.08
N ARG A 421 -19.04 2.88 -7.36
CA ARG A 421 -17.91 2.19 -6.77
C ARG A 421 -17.37 1.18 -7.76
N ALA A 422 -16.05 1.24 -7.95
CA ALA A 422 -15.33 0.31 -8.81
C ALA A 422 -14.73 -0.83 -7.98
N GLY A 423 -14.06 -1.74 -8.65
CA GLY A 423 -13.47 -2.92 -8.03
C GLY A 423 -14.40 -4.13 -8.04
N SER A 424 -13.82 -5.29 -7.80
CA SER A 424 -14.52 -6.58 -7.75
C SER A 424 -14.05 -7.34 -6.52
N SER A 425 -14.97 -8.01 -5.82
CA SER A 425 -14.62 -8.83 -4.66
C SER A 425 -13.52 -9.84 -5.02
N LEU A 426 -12.56 -10.00 -4.12
CA LEU A 426 -11.48 -10.98 -4.22
C LEU A 426 -11.85 -12.30 -3.50
N LYS A 427 -13.05 -12.41 -2.94
CA LYS A 427 -13.49 -13.57 -2.17
C LYS A 427 -13.36 -14.86 -2.95
N ASP A 428 -13.77 -14.87 -4.22
CA ASP A 428 -13.72 -16.06 -5.08
C ASP A 428 -12.28 -16.47 -5.43
N LEU A 429 -11.34 -15.51 -5.47
CA LEU A 429 -9.92 -15.81 -5.61
C LEU A 429 -9.32 -16.37 -4.30
N ILE A 430 -9.81 -15.94 -3.14
CA ILE A 430 -9.36 -16.39 -1.83
C ILE A 430 -9.94 -17.78 -1.51
N ASP A 431 -11.13 -18.10 -2.02
CA ASP A 431 -11.76 -19.40 -1.83
C ASP A 431 -11.30 -20.39 -2.91
N PRO A 432 -10.43 -21.36 -2.57
CA PRO A 432 -9.90 -22.31 -3.54
C PRO A 432 -10.95 -23.30 -4.07
N SER A 433 -12.15 -23.33 -3.52
CA SER A 433 -13.27 -24.15 -4.01
C SER A 433 -13.98 -23.50 -5.19
N VAL A 434 -13.76 -22.21 -5.42
CA VAL A 434 -14.35 -21.43 -6.50
C VAL A 434 -13.30 -21.21 -7.59
N ARG A 435 -13.68 -21.36 -8.86
CA ARG A 435 -12.83 -20.94 -9.98
C ARG A 435 -13.25 -19.53 -10.39
N ASP A 436 -12.34 -18.58 -10.26
CA ASP A 436 -12.52 -17.26 -10.86
C ASP A 436 -12.09 -17.35 -12.34
N GLU A 437 -13.07 -17.27 -13.24
CA GLU A 437 -12.84 -17.24 -14.69
C GLU A 437 -12.79 -15.80 -15.22
N LEU A 438 -12.79 -14.79 -14.34
CA LEU A 438 -12.76 -13.39 -14.73
C LEU A 438 -11.38 -13.04 -15.30
N ASN A 439 -11.38 -12.49 -16.52
CA ASN A 439 -10.19 -11.85 -17.08
C ASN A 439 -9.97 -10.51 -16.36
N ARG A 440 -9.27 -10.57 -15.21
CA ARG A 440 -9.03 -9.41 -14.35
C ARG A 440 -7.98 -8.50 -14.94
N LYS A 441 -8.08 -7.23 -14.61
CA LYS A 441 -7.15 -6.20 -15.02
C LYS A 441 -7.11 -5.06 -14.01
N ALA A 442 -5.94 -4.45 -13.87
CA ALA A 442 -5.77 -3.28 -13.04
C ALA A 442 -5.59 -2.03 -13.91
N ILE A 443 -6.33 -0.97 -13.56
CA ILE A 443 -6.26 0.33 -14.22
C ILE A 443 -5.57 1.31 -13.29
N GLY A 444 -4.60 2.03 -13.84
CA GLY A 444 -3.89 3.06 -13.12
C GLY A 444 -3.87 4.39 -13.86
N VAL A 445 -3.70 5.47 -13.11
CA VAL A 445 -3.62 6.83 -13.64
C VAL A 445 -2.50 7.62 -12.97
N VAL A 446 -1.93 8.56 -13.70
CA VAL A 446 -1.06 9.60 -13.18
C VAL A 446 -1.50 10.93 -13.77
N ASN A 447 -1.52 11.97 -12.92
CA ASN A 447 -1.83 13.32 -13.36
C ASN A 447 -0.79 13.81 -14.38
N SER A 448 -1.26 14.32 -15.51
CA SER A 448 -0.38 14.85 -16.56
C SER A 448 0.11 16.27 -16.31
N ASP A 449 -0.42 16.95 -15.29
CA ASP A 449 -0.22 18.40 -15.06
C ASP A 449 -0.63 19.30 -16.23
N LYS A 450 -1.35 18.75 -17.22
CA LYS A 450 -1.87 19.48 -18.36
C LYS A 450 -3.03 20.36 -17.91
N LEU A 451 -2.84 21.67 -17.96
CA LEU A 451 -3.81 22.67 -17.49
C LEU A 451 -4.89 23.01 -18.53
N ASP A 452 -4.87 22.41 -19.71
CA ASP A 452 -5.88 22.66 -20.73
C ASP A 452 -7.23 22.07 -20.34
N ASN A 453 -8.16 22.96 -19.97
CA ASN A 453 -9.53 22.60 -19.60
C ASN A 453 -10.45 22.34 -20.82
N SER A 454 -9.93 22.44 -22.04
CA SER A 454 -10.70 22.22 -23.28
C SER A 454 -10.90 20.72 -23.59
N GLU A 455 -10.05 19.84 -23.03
CA GLU A 455 -10.14 18.39 -23.23
C GLU A 455 -10.92 17.72 -22.10
N GLU A 456 -11.54 16.58 -22.38
CA GLU A 456 -12.19 15.76 -21.37
C GLU A 456 -11.17 15.22 -20.37
N PHE A 457 -11.59 14.95 -19.13
CA PHE A 457 -10.70 14.49 -18.05
C PHE A 457 -9.87 13.26 -18.45
N ILE A 458 -10.52 12.27 -19.11
CA ILE A 458 -9.86 11.02 -19.52
C ILE A 458 -8.73 11.28 -20.52
N GLU A 459 -8.94 12.21 -21.47
CA GLU A 459 -7.96 12.52 -22.51
C GLU A 459 -6.76 13.28 -21.99
N ARG A 460 -6.95 14.05 -20.91
CA ARG A 460 -5.90 14.86 -20.30
C ARG A 460 -4.92 14.09 -19.42
N GLN A 461 -5.23 12.84 -19.02
CA GLN A 461 -4.43 12.10 -18.06
C GLN A 461 -3.58 11.01 -18.71
N HIS A 462 -2.57 10.54 -17.97
CA HIS A 462 -1.77 9.37 -18.33
C HIS A 462 -2.41 8.12 -17.71
N TRP A 463 -2.64 7.12 -18.51
CA TRP A 463 -3.34 5.89 -18.10
C TRP A 463 -2.49 4.65 -18.33
N THR A 464 -2.66 3.66 -17.48
CA THR A 464 -2.12 2.32 -17.70
C THR A 464 -3.19 1.26 -17.46
N ILE A 465 -3.07 0.15 -18.21
CA ILE A 465 -3.78 -1.10 -17.94
C ILE A 465 -2.76 -2.22 -17.81
N ARG A 466 -2.95 -3.06 -16.79
CA ARG A 466 -2.18 -4.28 -16.54
C ARG A 466 -3.11 -5.47 -16.64
N THR A 467 -2.83 -6.39 -17.57
CA THR A 467 -3.48 -7.70 -17.72
C THR A 467 -2.52 -8.80 -17.29
N ASP A 468 -2.85 -10.06 -17.45
CA ASP A 468 -1.94 -11.16 -17.12
C ASP A 468 -0.60 -11.02 -17.84
N ARG A 469 -0.62 -10.69 -19.11
CA ARG A 469 0.58 -10.61 -19.95
C ARG A 469 1.05 -9.19 -20.21
N TRP A 470 0.13 -8.27 -20.50
CA TRP A 470 0.48 -6.96 -21.05
C TRP A 470 0.42 -5.85 -20.01
N ARG A 471 1.41 -4.94 -20.04
CA ARG A 471 1.25 -3.57 -19.58
C ARG A 471 1.20 -2.67 -20.78
N TYR A 472 0.18 -1.81 -20.81
CA TYR A 472 0.04 -0.74 -21.78
C TYR A 472 -0.10 0.60 -21.08
N ILE A 473 0.61 1.59 -21.57
CA ILE A 473 0.57 2.97 -21.08
C ILE A 473 0.17 3.87 -22.23
N ARG A 474 -0.79 4.76 -21.98
CA ARG A 474 -1.19 5.83 -22.88
C ARG A 474 -0.99 7.18 -22.20
N TYR A 475 -0.22 8.04 -22.82
CA TYR A 475 0.01 9.40 -22.35
C TYR A 475 -1.01 10.39 -22.92
N SER A 476 -1.21 11.53 -22.24
CA SER A 476 -2.15 12.59 -22.66
C SER A 476 -1.84 13.22 -24.01
N ASN A 477 -0.62 13.07 -24.52
CA ASN A 477 -0.21 13.52 -25.84
C ASN A 477 -0.40 12.48 -26.96
N GLY A 478 -1.03 11.34 -26.64
CA GLY A 478 -1.25 10.23 -27.56
C GLY A 478 -0.06 9.28 -27.73
N SER A 479 1.05 9.49 -27.02
CA SER A 479 2.18 8.56 -27.03
C SER A 479 1.84 7.30 -26.25
N GLU A 480 2.46 6.18 -26.62
CA GLU A 480 2.11 4.85 -26.11
C GLU A 480 3.37 4.07 -25.72
N GLU A 481 3.23 3.23 -24.70
CA GLU A 481 4.21 2.19 -24.35
C GLU A 481 3.47 0.85 -24.20
N LEU A 482 4.15 -0.23 -24.59
CA LEU A 482 3.65 -1.60 -24.48
C LEU A 482 4.77 -2.52 -24.03
N TYR A 483 4.50 -3.32 -22.99
CA TYR A 483 5.45 -4.29 -22.44
C TYR A 483 4.83 -5.67 -22.35
N ASP A 484 5.60 -6.72 -22.72
CA ASP A 484 5.22 -8.13 -22.70
C ASP A 484 5.82 -8.80 -21.45
N HIS A 485 5.08 -8.87 -20.35
CA HIS A 485 5.58 -9.39 -19.08
C HIS A 485 5.91 -10.89 -19.08
N ASP A 486 5.46 -11.66 -20.09
CA ASP A 486 5.90 -13.04 -20.27
C ASP A 486 7.37 -13.13 -20.73
N LYS A 487 7.92 -12.04 -21.27
CA LYS A 487 9.26 -11.99 -21.84
C LYS A 487 10.15 -10.91 -21.22
N ASP A 488 9.54 -9.84 -20.75
CA ASP A 488 10.20 -8.66 -20.23
C ASP A 488 9.47 -8.15 -18.96
N PRO A 489 9.61 -8.86 -17.84
CA PRO A 489 8.97 -8.49 -16.58
C PRO A 489 9.52 -7.19 -15.97
N ASN A 490 10.67 -6.70 -16.47
CA ASN A 490 11.30 -5.47 -16.03
C ASN A 490 10.92 -4.24 -16.88
N GLU A 491 10.09 -4.44 -17.91
CA GLU A 491 9.64 -3.34 -18.80
C GLU A 491 10.80 -2.62 -19.52
N TRP A 492 11.87 -3.35 -19.88
CA TRP A 492 13.06 -2.77 -20.51
C TRP A 492 12.85 -2.36 -21.96
N ASN A 493 11.91 -3.01 -22.68
CA ASN A 493 11.73 -2.82 -24.12
C ASN A 493 10.33 -2.35 -24.45
N ASN A 494 10.18 -1.09 -24.86
CA ASN A 494 8.91 -0.56 -25.33
C ASN A 494 8.57 -1.12 -26.72
N LEU A 495 7.58 -1.98 -26.79
CA LEU A 495 7.13 -2.65 -28.01
C LEU A 495 6.13 -1.83 -28.85
N ALA A 496 5.66 -0.68 -28.36
CA ALA A 496 4.61 0.10 -29.01
C ALA A 496 4.99 0.59 -30.42
N LEU A 497 6.29 0.80 -30.66
CA LEU A 497 6.80 1.27 -31.94
C LEU A 497 7.08 0.15 -32.95
N LEU A 498 6.96 -1.13 -32.54
CA LEU A 498 7.29 -2.26 -33.37
C LEU A 498 6.07 -2.77 -34.14
N GLN A 499 6.17 -2.84 -35.47
CA GLN A 499 5.07 -3.21 -36.37
C GLN A 499 4.46 -4.60 -36.07
N ASN A 500 5.27 -5.56 -35.64
CA ASN A 500 4.82 -6.91 -35.30
C ASN A 500 3.97 -6.97 -34.00
N TYR A 501 3.96 -5.92 -33.19
CA TYR A 501 3.13 -5.80 -31.98
C TYR A 501 1.90 -4.91 -32.17
N LYS A 502 1.65 -4.36 -33.37
CA LYS A 502 0.53 -3.44 -33.62
C LYS A 502 -0.84 -4.06 -33.31
N ALA A 503 -1.02 -5.36 -33.57
CA ALA A 503 -2.26 -6.04 -33.24
C ALA A 503 -2.50 -6.14 -31.71
N ALA A 504 -1.44 -6.44 -30.94
CA ALA A 504 -1.52 -6.47 -29.48
C ALA A 504 -1.75 -5.08 -28.90
N LEU A 505 -1.05 -4.06 -29.43
CA LEU A 505 -1.24 -2.67 -29.05
C LEU A 505 -2.70 -2.22 -29.23
N ASN A 506 -3.28 -2.46 -30.39
CA ASN A 506 -4.68 -2.09 -30.69
C ASN A 506 -5.66 -2.80 -29.75
N MET A 507 -5.48 -4.11 -29.55
CA MET A 507 -6.31 -4.90 -28.65
C MET A 507 -6.33 -4.34 -27.23
N ILE A 508 -5.15 -4.10 -26.65
CA ILE A 508 -5.06 -3.64 -25.27
C ILE A 508 -5.47 -2.17 -25.10
N SER A 509 -5.26 -1.34 -26.11
CA SER A 509 -5.75 0.04 -26.15
C SER A 509 -7.28 0.08 -26.12
N GLU A 510 -7.96 -0.81 -26.89
CA GLU A 510 -9.42 -0.95 -26.85
C GLU A 510 -9.90 -1.42 -25.47
N GLU A 511 -9.17 -2.33 -24.82
CA GLU A 511 -9.52 -2.78 -23.46
C GLU A 511 -9.42 -1.64 -22.45
N LEU A 512 -8.38 -0.82 -22.53
CA LEU A 512 -8.27 0.38 -21.70
C LEU A 512 -9.46 1.32 -21.96
N ASN A 513 -9.77 1.63 -23.21
CA ASN A 513 -10.90 2.51 -23.55
C ASN A 513 -12.22 2.00 -22.98
N LYS A 514 -12.51 0.69 -23.10
CA LYS A 514 -13.70 0.06 -22.49
C LYS A 514 -13.72 0.17 -20.97
N ALA A 515 -12.55 0.10 -20.33
CA ALA A 515 -12.45 0.19 -18.88
C ALA A 515 -12.64 1.64 -18.37
N LEU A 516 -12.24 2.63 -19.15
CA LEU A 516 -12.38 4.06 -18.80
C LEU A 516 -13.79 4.61 -19.03
N GLN A 517 -14.63 3.90 -19.82
CA GLN A 517 -16.03 4.27 -20.07
C GLN A 517 -17.03 3.70 -19.04
N LYS A 518 -16.57 2.79 -18.18
CA LYS A 518 -17.37 2.18 -17.11
C LYS A 518 -17.31 2.99 -15.84
#